data_e4ae1d31fc40802178d76576bf07cbfd
#
_entry.id   e4ae1d31fc40802178d76576bf07cbfd
#
_cell.length_a   1.000
_cell.length_b   1.000
_cell.length_c   1.000
_cell.angle_alpha   90.00
_cell.angle_beta   90.00
_cell.angle_gamma   90.00
#
_symmetry.space_group_name_H-M   'P 1'
#
loop_
_entity.id
_entity.type
_entity.pdbx_description
1 polymer ?
#
loop_
_entity_poly.entity_id
_entity_poly.type
_entity_poly.pdbx_seq_one_letter_code
_entity_poly.pdbx_strand_id
1 'polypeptide(L)'
;MTATTTTASTGAGADNVLNARGPGAYPGIPADTYHADTRSLSSTGAKRILDCPARFRWQQDHPTGYVAAFELGHAVHALILGAGADLHVVKADSWRSKAARTERAEALEAGSTPLLEAEYSQVLDMRDALAAHPIAGPLFAREDRVCETSLYWDDPDTGVACRARPDWWSADRRLIVDLKTTSRSAAPTEFGRTAAVLGYHLQAAWYLQGVQAIVGVEAAFVHV
;
A
#
# COMPACT_ATOMS: atom_id res chain seq x y z
N MET A 1 22.75 31.19 30.25
CA MET A 1 21.46 30.98 29.58
C MET A 1 21.76 30.78 28.10
N THR A 2 21.92 29.56 27.70
CA THR A 2 22.19 29.14 26.31
C THR A 2 20.97 28.36 25.82
N ALA A 3 20.21 28.95 24.91
CA ALA A 3 19.07 28.34 24.28
C ALA A 3 19.56 27.39 23.17
N THR A 4 19.28 26.11 23.31
CA THR A 4 19.53 25.09 22.30
C THR A 4 18.35 25.08 21.33
N THR A 5 18.59 25.57 20.11
CA THR A 5 17.62 25.52 19.03
C THR A 5 17.67 24.12 18.43
N THR A 6 16.63 23.33 18.63
CA THR A 6 16.44 22.05 17.94
C THR A 6 15.88 22.33 16.55
N THR A 7 16.70 22.19 15.53
CA THR A 7 16.29 22.25 14.13
C THR A 7 15.67 20.92 13.74
N ALA A 8 14.38 20.93 13.40
CA ALA A 8 13.70 19.84 12.73
C ALA A 8 14.23 19.70 11.30
N SER A 9 15.01 18.64 11.05
CA SER A 9 15.52 18.25 9.73
C SER A 9 14.79 16.97 9.27
N THR A 10 13.60 17.11 8.71
CA THR A 10 12.82 15.94 8.20
C THR A 10 12.35 16.07 6.76
N GLY A 11 12.61 17.18 6.05
CA GLY A 11 12.17 17.34 4.64
C GLY A 11 13.25 17.07 3.58
N ALA A 12 14.49 17.42 3.84
CA ALA A 12 15.54 17.42 2.82
C ALA A 12 16.09 16.02 2.42
N GLY A 13 15.91 15.01 3.26
CA GLY A 13 16.39 13.65 2.99
C GLY A 13 15.49 12.86 2.04
N ALA A 14 14.17 12.98 2.18
CA ALA A 14 13.20 12.28 1.36
C ALA A 14 13.17 12.80 -0.08
N ASP A 15 13.23 14.12 -0.27
CA ASP A 15 13.27 14.74 -1.59
C ASP A 15 14.53 14.38 -2.39
N ASN A 16 15.67 14.24 -1.72
CA ASN A 16 16.93 13.87 -2.38
C ASN A 16 16.95 12.42 -2.84
N VAL A 17 16.30 11.53 -2.09
CA VAL A 17 16.17 10.09 -2.43
C VAL A 17 15.24 9.88 -3.62
N LEU A 18 14.19 10.68 -3.77
CA LEU A 18 13.25 10.62 -4.92
C LEU A 18 13.83 11.28 -6.19
N ASN A 19 14.67 12.32 -6.05
CA ASN A 19 15.25 13.06 -7.18
C ASN A 19 16.33 12.29 -7.96
N ALA A 20 16.96 11.30 -7.35
CA ALA A 20 18.10 10.56 -7.93
C ALA A 20 17.73 9.21 -8.53
N ARG A 21 16.43 8.84 -8.61
CA ARG A 21 16.01 7.50 -9.02
C ARG A 21 15.70 7.44 -10.50
N GLY A 22 16.47 6.63 -11.21
CA GLY A 22 16.11 6.13 -12.51
C GLY A 22 15.11 4.95 -12.43
N PRO A 23 14.75 4.36 -13.59
CA PRO A 23 13.98 3.13 -13.65
C PRO A 23 14.62 2.01 -12.82
N GLY A 24 13.82 1.27 -12.05
CA GLY A 24 14.32 0.19 -11.21
C GLY A 24 13.37 -0.24 -10.10
N ALA A 25 13.80 -1.26 -9.34
CA ALA A 25 13.09 -1.79 -8.18
C ALA A 25 13.84 -1.40 -6.89
N TYR A 26 13.14 -0.79 -5.96
CA TYR A 26 13.70 -0.19 -4.76
C TYR A 26 13.00 -0.74 -3.52
N PRO A 27 13.59 -1.73 -2.83
CA PRO A 27 13.08 -2.19 -1.54
C PRO A 27 13.32 -1.12 -0.45
N GLY A 28 12.50 -1.16 0.61
CA GLY A 28 12.73 -0.36 1.81
C GLY A 28 12.40 1.14 1.69
N ILE A 29 11.71 1.58 0.63
CA ILE A 29 11.17 2.95 0.62
C ILE A 29 10.00 3.00 1.61
N PRO A 30 10.00 3.94 2.59
CA PRO A 30 8.87 4.12 3.49
C PRO A 30 7.55 4.37 2.74
N ALA A 31 6.44 3.88 3.28
CA ALA A 31 5.13 3.99 2.62
C ALA A 31 4.70 5.45 2.44
N ASP A 32 4.93 6.29 3.45
CA ASP A 32 4.66 7.72 3.42
C ASP A 32 5.45 8.43 2.30
N THR A 33 6.75 8.11 2.17
CA THR A 33 7.62 8.63 1.10
C THR A 33 7.12 8.21 -0.28
N TYR A 34 6.71 6.93 -0.45
CA TYR A 34 6.15 6.44 -1.70
C TYR A 34 4.83 7.13 -2.05
N HIS A 35 3.95 7.33 -1.07
CA HIS A 35 2.65 7.95 -1.29
C HIS A 35 2.73 9.46 -1.49
N ALA A 36 3.70 10.13 -0.88
CA ALA A 36 3.94 11.56 -1.04
C ALA A 36 4.57 11.94 -2.39
N ASP A 37 5.05 10.97 -3.16
CA ASP A 37 5.65 11.26 -4.47
C ASP A 37 4.58 11.76 -5.46
N THR A 38 4.69 13.01 -5.87
CA THR A 38 3.81 13.69 -6.84
C THR A 38 4.42 13.76 -8.24
N ARG A 39 5.65 13.29 -8.45
CA ARG A 39 6.39 13.38 -9.70
C ARG A 39 6.24 12.16 -10.58
N SER A 40 5.83 11.04 -10.00
CA SER A 40 5.55 9.80 -10.73
C SER A 40 4.08 9.42 -10.62
N LEU A 41 3.52 8.87 -11.68
CA LEU A 41 2.13 8.45 -11.76
C LEU A 41 1.97 7.03 -11.19
N SER A 42 1.03 6.85 -10.27
CA SER A 42 0.63 5.54 -9.76
C SER A 42 -0.62 5.02 -10.48
N SER A 43 -0.93 3.73 -10.37
CA SER A 43 -2.18 3.15 -10.87
C SER A 43 -3.43 3.88 -10.34
N THR A 44 -3.41 4.30 -9.07
CA THR A 44 -4.49 5.12 -8.49
C THR A 44 -4.57 6.50 -9.14
N GLY A 45 -3.43 7.13 -9.41
CA GLY A 45 -3.36 8.39 -10.14
C GLY A 45 -3.90 8.25 -11.56
N ALA A 46 -3.50 7.20 -12.28
CA ALA A 46 -4.00 6.90 -13.61
C ALA A 46 -5.52 6.70 -13.63
N LYS A 47 -6.08 5.93 -12.69
CA LYS A 47 -7.54 5.78 -12.54
C LYS A 47 -8.25 7.11 -12.30
N ARG A 48 -7.67 8.00 -11.48
CA ARG A 48 -8.24 9.33 -11.23
C ARG A 48 -8.20 10.25 -12.45
N ILE A 49 -7.14 10.15 -13.26
CA ILE A 49 -7.07 10.88 -14.54
C ILE A 49 -8.16 10.40 -15.50
N LEU A 50 -8.38 9.08 -15.60
CA LEU A 50 -9.43 8.50 -16.43
C LEU A 50 -10.84 8.92 -15.98
N ASP A 51 -11.05 9.07 -14.67
CA ASP A 51 -12.33 9.57 -14.13
C ASP A 51 -12.49 11.08 -14.39
N CYS A 52 -11.52 11.90 -13.99
CA CYS A 52 -11.56 13.35 -14.19
C CYS A 52 -10.18 13.98 -14.00
N PRO A 53 -9.48 14.41 -15.09
CA PRO A 53 -8.16 15.02 -15.00
C PRO A 53 -8.12 16.28 -14.11
N ALA A 54 -9.16 17.11 -14.13
CA ALA A 54 -9.23 18.31 -13.31
C ALA A 54 -9.31 17.96 -11.81
N ARG A 55 -10.07 16.91 -11.45
CA ARG A 55 -10.13 16.40 -10.07
C ARG A 55 -8.78 15.84 -9.63
N PHE A 56 -8.11 15.07 -10.50
CA PHE A 56 -6.76 14.57 -10.22
C PHE A 56 -5.80 15.73 -9.91
N ARG A 57 -5.75 16.76 -10.76
CA ARG A 57 -4.90 17.92 -10.54
C ARG A 57 -5.22 18.62 -9.22
N TRP A 58 -6.50 18.86 -8.94
CA TRP A 58 -6.92 19.48 -7.70
C TRP A 58 -6.46 18.69 -6.46
N GLN A 59 -6.57 17.35 -6.50
CA GLN A 59 -6.14 16.47 -5.40
C GLN A 59 -4.61 16.45 -5.22
N GLN A 60 -3.83 16.66 -6.27
CA GLN A 60 -2.37 16.83 -6.15
C GLN A 60 -2.03 18.09 -5.36
N ASP A 61 -2.75 19.17 -5.61
CA ASP A 61 -2.54 20.46 -4.94
C ASP A 61 -3.15 20.50 -3.53
N HIS A 62 -4.11 19.59 -3.23
CA HIS A 62 -4.84 19.52 -1.97
C HIS A 62 -4.83 18.06 -1.45
N PRO A 63 -3.69 17.55 -0.98
CA PRO A 63 -3.61 16.18 -0.48
C PRO A 63 -4.55 15.99 0.70
N THR A 64 -5.41 14.98 0.62
CA THR A 64 -6.27 14.60 1.73
C THR A 64 -5.45 13.85 2.78
N GLY A 65 -5.63 14.22 4.05
CA GLY A 65 -5.00 13.51 5.16
C GLY A 65 -5.46 12.05 5.30
N TYR A 66 -4.95 11.43 6.31
CA TYR A 66 -5.22 10.05 6.71
C TYR A 66 -6.73 9.72 6.75
N VAL A 67 -7.13 8.57 6.19
CA VAL A 67 -8.52 8.09 6.18
C VAL A 67 -8.59 6.81 7.01
N ALA A 68 -9.25 6.88 8.16
CA ALA A 68 -9.44 5.78 9.12
C ALA A 68 -10.05 4.48 8.52
N ALA A 69 -10.83 4.60 7.44
CA ALA A 69 -11.45 3.45 6.78
C ALA A 69 -10.45 2.42 6.21
N PHE A 70 -9.17 2.77 6.12
CA PHE A 70 -8.13 1.88 5.63
C PHE A 70 -7.32 1.17 6.73
N GLU A 71 -7.56 1.46 8.02
CA GLU A 71 -6.79 0.89 9.15
C GLU A 71 -6.83 -0.64 9.15
N LEU A 72 -8.01 -1.22 9.03
CA LEU A 72 -8.17 -2.68 9.01
C LEU A 72 -7.43 -3.31 7.81
N GLY A 73 -7.54 -2.71 6.64
CA GLY A 73 -6.81 -3.15 5.44
C GLY A 73 -5.30 -3.10 5.63
N HIS A 74 -4.78 -2.00 6.16
CA HIS A 74 -3.35 -1.85 6.46
C HIS A 74 -2.87 -2.88 7.50
N ALA A 75 -3.67 -3.15 8.53
CA ALA A 75 -3.35 -4.15 9.53
C ALA A 75 -3.29 -5.57 8.96
N VAL A 76 -4.24 -5.94 8.09
CA VAL A 76 -4.24 -7.23 7.39
C VAL A 76 -2.99 -7.35 6.51
N HIS A 77 -2.66 -6.32 5.73
CA HIS A 77 -1.43 -6.29 4.93
C HIS A 77 -0.18 -6.45 5.79
N ALA A 78 -0.03 -5.65 6.86
CA ALA A 78 1.12 -5.72 7.75
C ALA A 78 1.30 -7.11 8.36
N LEU A 79 0.21 -7.72 8.83
CA LEU A 79 0.26 -9.03 9.49
C LEU A 79 0.56 -10.18 8.50
N ILE A 80 -0.01 -10.15 7.29
CA ILE A 80 0.12 -11.23 6.31
C ILE A 80 1.42 -11.13 5.53
N LEU A 81 1.83 -9.93 5.16
CA LEU A 81 3.04 -9.70 4.37
C LEU A 81 4.30 -9.64 5.24
N GLY A 82 4.13 -9.40 6.55
CA GLY A 82 5.26 -9.13 7.46
C GLY A 82 5.98 -7.82 7.12
N ALA A 83 5.26 -6.88 6.49
CA ALA A 83 5.78 -5.59 6.06
C ALA A 83 4.71 -4.51 6.30
N GLY A 84 5.12 -3.31 6.71
CA GLY A 84 4.22 -2.22 7.02
C GLY A 84 4.43 -1.68 8.44
N ALA A 85 3.48 -0.88 8.91
CA ALA A 85 3.51 -0.31 10.26
C ALA A 85 3.19 -1.36 11.33
N ASP A 86 3.80 -1.21 12.50
CA ASP A 86 3.47 -2.02 13.67
C ASP A 86 2.01 -1.84 14.08
N LEU A 87 1.40 -2.92 14.60
CA LEU A 87 0.03 -2.87 15.07
C LEU A 87 -0.02 -2.49 16.55
N HIS A 88 -0.87 -1.53 16.89
CA HIS A 88 -1.11 -1.11 18.28
C HIS A 88 -2.53 -1.45 18.69
N VAL A 89 -2.70 -2.37 19.65
CA VAL A 89 -4.02 -2.83 20.10
C VAL A 89 -4.49 -2.02 21.28
N VAL A 90 -5.58 -1.27 21.08
CA VAL A 90 -6.23 -0.46 22.10
C VAL A 90 -7.33 -1.28 22.79
N LYS A 91 -7.22 -1.45 24.11
CA LYS A 91 -8.18 -2.19 24.94
C LYS A 91 -9.43 -1.36 25.22
N ALA A 92 -10.28 -1.21 24.23
CA ALA A 92 -11.54 -0.49 24.31
C ALA A 92 -12.58 -1.09 23.36
N ASP A 93 -13.86 -1.00 23.73
CA ASP A 93 -14.95 -1.49 22.89
C ASP A 93 -15.25 -0.55 21.70
N SER A 94 -14.80 0.69 21.76
CA SER A 94 -15.02 1.68 20.70
C SER A 94 -14.13 2.90 20.84
N TRP A 95 -13.97 3.64 19.73
CA TRP A 95 -13.25 4.91 19.65
C TRP A 95 -14.00 6.11 20.29
N ARG A 96 -15.07 5.87 21.10
CA ARG A 96 -15.90 6.95 21.65
C ARG A 96 -15.30 7.58 22.92
N SER A 97 -14.58 6.82 23.73
CA SER A 97 -13.98 7.34 24.95
C SER A 97 -12.82 8.30 24.64
N LYS A 98 -12.60 9.26 25.55
CA LYS A 98 -11.44 10.18 25.41
C LYS A 98 -10.12 9.40 25.48
N ALA A 99 -10.02 8.43 26.38
CA ALA A 99 -8.82 7.61 26.55
C ALA A 99 -8.46 6.86 25.24
N ALA A 100 -9.42 6.13 24.64
CA ALA A 100 -9.20 5.41 23.40
C ALA A 100 -8.79 6.33 22.25
N ARG A 101 -9.38 7.53 22.14
CA ARG A 101 -9.01 8.52 21.11
C ARG A 101 -7.60 9.08 21.33
N THR A 102 -7.23 9.32 22.59
CA THR A 102 -5.87 9.78 22.92
C THR A 102 -4.84 8.71 22.57
N GLU A 103 -5.04 7.46 23.02
CA GLU A 103 -4.16 6.32 22.72
C GLU A 103 -4.05 6.06 21.21
N ARG A 104 -5.17 6.18 20.47
CA ARG A 104 -5.15 6.13 19.00
C ARG A 104 -4.27 7.20 18.38
N ALA A 105 -4.39 8.44 18.85
CA ALA A 105 -3.59 9.55 18.34
C ALA A 105 -2.10 9.35 18.60
N GLU A 106 -1.74 8.88 19.79
CA GLU A 106 -0.37 8.56 20.19
C GLU A 106 0.22 7.43 19.32
N ALA A 107 -0.56 6.37 19.07
CA ALA A 107 -0.15 5.27 18.19
C ALA A 107 0.10 5.75 16.74
N LEU A 108 -0.77 6.59 16.20
CA LEU A 108 -0.61 7.17 14.86
C LEU A 108 0.63 8.09 14.80
N GLU A 109 0.87 8.90 15.84
CA GLU A 109 2.05 9.76 15.92
C GLU A 109 3.35 8.94 16.01
N ALA A 110 3.29 7.77 16.68
CA ALA A 110 4.37 6.79 16.71
C ALA A 110 4.56 6.00 15.40
N GLY A 111 3.71 6.22 14.38
CA GLY A 111 3.75 5.51 13.10
C GLY A 111 3.16 4.10 13.13
N SER A 112 2.42 3.76 14.18
CA SER A 112 1.74 2.46 14.31
C SER A 112 0.30 2.52 13.77
N THR A 113 -0.26 1.36 13.42
CA THR A 113 -1.67 1.23 13.03
C THR A 113 -2.49 0.86 14.26
N PRO A 114 -3.34 1.77 14.80
CA PRO A 114 -4.16 1.49 15.97
C PRO A 114 -5.38 0.66 15.60
N LEU A 115 -5.69 -0.35 16.40
CA LEU A 115 -6.85 -1.23 16.26
C LEU A 115 -7.53 -1.42 17.61
N LEU A 116 -8.85 -1.49 17.62
CA LEU A 116 -9.57 -2.01 18.77
C LEU A 116 -9.31 -3.53 18.89
N GLU A 117 -9.47 -4.07 20.09
CA GLU A 117 -9.27 -5.50 20.35
C GLU A 117 -10.14 -6.39 19.43
N ALA A 118 -11.40 -5.99 19.18
CA ALA A 118 -12.30 -6.68 18.26
C ALA A 118 -11.84 -6.60 16.79
N GLU A 119 -11.30 -5.45 16.36
CA GLU A 119 -10.73 -5.27 15.02
C GLU A 119 -9.48 -6.13 14.84
N TYR A 120 -8.61 -6.19 15.86
CA TYR A 120 -7.43 -7.04 15.85
C TYR A 120 -7.80 -8.53 15.77
N SER A 121 -8.82 -8.99 16.54
CA SER A 121 -9.34 -10.35 16.43
C SER A 121 -9.80 -10.66 15.01
N GLN A 122 -10.52 -9.74 14.37
CA GLN A 122 -10.95 -9.91 12.98
C GLN A 122 -9.76 -10.02 12.01
N VAL A 123 -8.67 -9.26 12.22
CA VAL A 123 -7.44 -9.38 11.42
C VAL A 123 -6.81 -10.76 11.57
N LEU A 124 -6.79 -11.30 12.80
CA LEU A 124 -6.29 -12.66 13.06
C LEU A 124 -7.15 -13.72 12.35
N ASP A 125 -8.47 -13.60 12.40
CA ASP A 125 -9.39 -14.51 11.72
C ASP A 125 -9.18 -14.48 10.18
N MET A 126 -8.97 -13.30 9.59
CA MET A 126 -8.65 -13.16 8.17
C MET A 126 -7.31 -13.82 7.81
N ARG A 127 -6.28 -13.65 8.63
CA ARG A 127 -4.98 -14.32 8.45
C ARG A 127 -5.12 -15.83 8.49
N ASP A 128 -5.87 -16.36 9.46
CA ASP A 128 -6.02 -17.79 9.66
C ASP A 128 -6.86 -18.42 8.53
N ALA A 129 -7.89 -17.72 8.07
CA ALA A 129 -8.68 -18.13 6.89
C ALA A 129 -7.82 -18.17 5.62
N LEU A 130 -6.96 -17.15 5.42
CA LEU A 130 -6.02 -17.13 4.31
C LEU A 130 -5.02 -18.28 4.38
N ALA A 131 -4.44 -18.51 5.56
CA ALA A 131 -3.47 -19.60 5.77
C ALA A 131 -4.08 -20.99 5.54
N ALA A 132 -5.35 -21.17 5.90
CA ALA A 132 -6.10 -22.41 5.67
C ALA A 132 -6.57 -22.59 4.22
N HIS A 133 -6.53 -21.55 3.39
CA HIS A 133 -7.01 -21.66 2.01
C HIS A 133 -6.05 -22.50 1.15
N PRO A 134 -6.55 -23.53 0.40
CA PRO A 134 -5.70 -24.53 -0.26
C PRO A 134 -4.74 -23.97 -1.34
N ILE A 135 -5.04 -22.82 -1.89
CA ILE A 135 -4.21 -22.15 -2.90
C ILE A 135 -3.47 -20.95 -2.31
N ALA A 136 -4.18 -20.06 -1.62
CA ALA A 136 -3.59 -18.84 -1.10
C ALA A 136 -2.63 -19.09 0.07
N GLY A 137 -2.93 -20.04 0.97
CA GLY A 137 -2.07 -20.39 2.09
C GLY A 137 -0.64 -20.75 1.66
N PRO A 138 -0.46 -21.77 0.81
CA PRO A 138 0.86 -22.10 0.26
C PRO A 138 1.53 -20.95 -0.50
N LEU A 139 0.76 -20.10 -1.19
CA LEU A 139 1.29 -18.96 -1.90
C LEU A 139 1.90 -17.93 -0.95
N PHE A 140 1.19 -17.56 0.12
CA PHE A 140 1.68 -16.62 1.13
C PHE A 140 2.74 -17.20 2.06
N ALA A 141 2.84 -18.53 2.18
CA ALA A 141 3.90 -19.21 2.93
C ALA A 141 5.26 -19.24 2.20
N ARG A 142 5.34 -18.86 0.92
CA ARG A 142 6.61 -18.83 0.17
C ARG A 142 7.56 -17.83 0.78
N GLU A 143 8.83 -18.24 0.91
CA GLU A 143 9.92 -17.38 1.40
C GLU A 143 10.64 -16.65 0.25
N ASP A 144 10.57 -17.18 -0.98
CA ASP A 144 11.20 -16.63 -2.19
C ASP A 144 10.40 -15.44 -2.75
N ARG A 145 10.23 -14.40 -1.95
CA ARG A 145 9.43 -13.22 -2.28
C ARG A 145 10.05 -11.94 -1.75
N VAL A 146 9.66 -10.83 -2.34
CA VAL A 146 9.88 -9.50 -1.81
C VAL A 146 8.53 -8.79 -1.66
N CYS A 147 8.31 -8.17 -0.50
CA CYS A 147 7.08 -7.44 -0.22
C CYS A 147 7.33 -5.94 -0.31
N GLU A 148 6.28 -5.17 -0.63
CA GLU A 148 6.28 -3.71 -0.58
C GLU A 148 7.46 -3.07 -1.33
N THR A 149 7.95 -3.71 -2.40
CA THR A 149 9.03 -3.15 -3.23
C THR A 149 8.48 -2.09 -4.17
N SER A 150 9.06 -0.90 -4.12
CA SER A 150 8.66 0.19 -5.02
C SER A 150 9.33 0.04 -6.38
N LEU A 151 8.52 0.05 -7.42
CA LEU A 151 8.94 0.01 -8.81
C LEU A 151 8.81 1.40 -9.41
N TYR A 152 9.82 1.85 -10.17
CA TYR A 152 9.79 3.10 -10.93
C TYR A 152 10.24 2.85 -12.35
N TRP A 153 9.54 3.43 -13.33
CA TRP A 153 9.90 3.34 -14.74
C TRP A 153 9.36 4.56 -15.49
N ASP A 154 9.92 4.81 -16.65
CA ASP A 154 9.35 5.77 -17.58
C ASP A 154 8.50 5.01 -18.59
N ASP A 155 7.28 5.47 -18.80
CA ASP A 155 6.38 4.90 -19.79
C ASP A 155 6.99 5.07 -21.19
N PRO A 156 7.17 4.01 -21.97
CA PRO A 156 7.92 4.07 -23.22
C PRO A 156 7.24 4.91 -24.32
N ASP A 157 5.93 5.06 -24.25
CA ASP A 157 5.17 5.77 -25.29
C ASP A 157 5.03 7.26 -24.98
N THR A 158 4.93 7.62 -23.71
CA THR A 158 4.63 8.99 -23.26
C THR A 158 5.81 9.67 -22.55
N GLY A 159 6.79 8.91 -22.08
CA GLY A 159 7.88 9.41 -21.24
C GLY A 159 7.44 9.80 -19.82
N VAL A 160 6.22 9.48 -19.41
CA VAL A 160 5.71 9.78 -18.07
C VAL A 160 6.39 8.87 -17.05
N ALA A 161 6.98 9.49 -16.01
CA ALA A 161 7.50 8.74 -14.88
C ALA A 161 6.36 8.03 -14.13
N CYS A 162 6.49 6.73 -13.96
CA CYS A 162 5.47 5.85 -13.38
C CYS A 162 6.00 5.12 -12.15
N ARG A 163 5.10 4.73 -11.26
CA ARG A 163 5.42 3.90 -10.10
C ARG A 163 4.36 2.86 -9.78
N ALA A 164 4.81 1.76 -9.18
CA ALA A 164 3.96 0.73 -8.57
C ALA A 164 4.60 0.22 -7.28
N ARG A 165 3.79 -0.39 -6.42
CA ARG A 165 4.27 -1.10 -5.23
C ARG A 165 3.44 -2.36 -5.07
N PRO A 166 3.92 -3.51 -5.61
CA PRO A 166 3.32 -4.79 -5.36
C PRO A 166 3.34 -5.16 -3.88
N ASP A 167 2.23 -5.68 -3.36
CA ASP A 167 2.16 -6.23 -2.02
C ASP A 167 3.16 -7.38 -1.86
N TRP A 168 3.21 -8.25 -2.87
CA TRP A 168 4.05 -9.42 -2.92
C TRP A 168 4.56 -9.65 -4.35
N TRP A 169 5.86 -9.90 -4.53
CA TRP A 169 6.50 -10.16 -5.81
C TRP A 169 7.48 -11.32 -5.68
N SER A 170 7.35 -12.35 -6.54
CA SER A 170 8.22 -13.53 -6.49
C SER A 170 9.69 -13.19 -6.81
N ALA A 171 10.62 -13.97 -6.27
CA ALA A 171 12.05 -13.75 -6.48
C ALA A 171 12.45 -13.86 -7.96
N ASP A 172 11.79 -14.74 -8.74
CA ASP A 172 11.98 -14.89 -10.18
C ASP A 172 11.31 -13.79 -11.01
N ARG A 173 10.62 -12.86 -10.35
CA ARG A 173 9.95 -11.70 -10.97
C ARG A 173 8.75 -12.04 -11.86
N ARG A 174 8.25 -13.26 -11.85
CA ARG A 174 7.19 -13.75 -12.76
C ARG A 174 5.79 -13.78 -12.14
N LEU A 175 5.66 -13.48 -10.86
CA LEU A 175 4.36 -13.47 -10.20
C LEU A 175 4.22 -12.29 -9.24
N ILE A 176 3.16 -11.50 -9.46
CA ILE A 176 2.69 -10.48 -8.52
C ILE A 176 1.44 -11.02 -7.84
N VAL A 177 1.38 -10.90 -6.52
CA VAL A 177 0.18 -11.16 -5.73
C VAL A 177 -0.21 -9.88 -5.02
N ASP A 178 -1.48 -9.53 -5.10
CA ASP A 178 -2.06 -8.32 -4.54
C ASP A 178 -3.21 -8.73 -3.60
N LEU A 179 -3.03 -8.43 -2.32
CA LEU A 179 -3.97 -8.78 -1.27
C LEU A 179 -5.09 -7.74 -1.20
N LYS A 180 -6.33 -8.20 -1.26
CA LYS A 180 -7.50 -7.32 -1.19
C LYS A 180 -8.40 -7.66 -0.02
N THR A 181 -8.69 -6.67 0.80
CA THR A 181 -9.73 -6.77 1.83
C THR A 181 -11.02 -6.14 1.34
N THR A 182 -12.15 -6.70 1.74
CA THR A 182 -13.48 -6.19 1.39
C THR A 182 -14.42 -6.26 2.59
N SER A 183 -15.27 -5.25 2.74
CA SER A 183 -16.40 -5.29 3.68
C SER A 183 -17.61 -6.06 3.12
N ARG A 184 -17.50 -6.53 1.86
CA ARG A 184 -18.52 -7.33 1.18
C ARG A 184 -18.07 -8.79 1.08
N SER A 185 -18.76 -9.57 0.27
CA SER A 185 -18.39 -10.95 0.01
C SER A 185 -17.14 -11.05 -0.87
N ALA A 186 -16.22 -11.94 -0.51
CA ALA A 186 -15.07 -12.32 -1.32
C ALA A 186 -15.41 -13.44 -2.34
N ALA A 187 -16.70 -13.86 -2.45
CA ALA A 187 -17.11 -14.84 -3.45
C ALA A 187 -16.76 -14.34 -4.87
N PRO A 188 -16.32 -15.21 -5.81
CA PRO A 188 -15.75 -14.80 -7.10
C PRO A 188 -16.63 -13.82 -7.90
N THR A 189 -17.94 -14.02 -7.91
CA THR A 189 -18.88 -13.13 -8.63
C THR A 189 -18.92 -11.73 -8.02
N GLU A 190 -18.98 -11.61 -6.70
CA GLU A 190 -19.02 -10.32 -6.00
C GLU A 190 -17.66 -9.64 -6.06
N PHE A 191 -16.57 -10.40 -5.92
CA PHE A 191 -15.23 -9.90 -6.11
C PHE A 191 -15.03 -9.35 -7.53
N GLY A 192 -15.48 -10.07 -8.56
CA GLY A 192 -15.42 -9.61 -9.95
C GLY A 192 -16.14 -8.27 -10.19
N ARG A 193 -17.31 -8.07 -9.59
CA ARG A 193 -18.01 -6.77 -9.62
C ARG A 193 -17.21 -5.68 -8.92
N THR A 194 -16.68 -5.96 -7.75
CA THR A 194 -15.85 -5.03 -6.98
C THR A 194 -14.57 -4.67 -7.76
N ALA A 195 -13.92 -5.65 -8.36
CA ALA A 195 -12.72 -5.46 -9.19
C ALA A 195 -12.99 -4.57 -10.41
N ALA A 196 -14.14 -4.73 -11.06
CA ALA A 196 -14.55 -3.88 -12.17
C ALA A 196 -14.78 -2.44 -11.72
N VAL A 197 -15.55 -2.24 -10.65
CA VAL A 197 -15.89 -0.90 -10.12
C VAL A 197 -14.65 -0.16 -9.61
N LEU A 198 -13.74 -0.83 -8.90
CA LEU A 198 -12.54 -0.24 -8.32
C LEU A 198 -11.35 -0.23 -9.30
N GLY A 199 -11.50 -0.76 -10.50
CA GLY A 199 -10.46 -0.76 -11.53
C GLY A 199 -9.24 -1.60 -11.14
N TYR A 200 -9.43 -2.78 -10.54
CA TYR A 200 -8.32 -3.67 -10.18
C TYR A 200 -7.59 -4.22 -11.41
N HIS A 201 -8.32 -4.42 -12.52
CA HIS A 201 -7.74 -4.78 -13.82
C HIS A 201 -6.75 -3.71 -14.34
N LEU A 202 -7.03 -2.43 -14.11
CA LEU A 202 -6.11 -1.34 -14.45
C LEU A 202 -4.86 -1.37 -13.55
N GLN A 203 -5.03 -1.67 -12.27
CA GLN A 203 -3.89 -1.85 -11.36
C GLN A 203 -3.01 -3.03 -11.80
N ALA A 204 -3.62 -4.17 -12.15
CA ALA A 204 -2.89 -5.34 -12.62
C ALA A 204 -2.08 -5.02 -13.90
N ALA A 205 -2.70 -4.42 -14.91
CA ALA A 205 -2.04 -4.03 -16.16
C ALA A 205 -0.88 -3.05 -15.90
N TRP A 206 -1.10 -2.06 -15.03
CA TRP A 206 -0.09 -1.06 -14.63
C TRP A 206 1.14 -1.69 -13.99
N TYR A 207 0.92 -2.65 -13.07
CA TYR A 207 2.01 -3.32 -12.36
C TYR A 207 2.80 -4.26 -13.29
N LEU A 208 2.09 -4.98 -14.17
CA LEU A 208 2.70 -5.85 -15.17
C LEU A 208 3.55 -5.03 -16.17
N GLN A 209 3.07 -3.87 -16.61
CA GLN A 209 3.85 -2.95 -17.44
C GLN A 209 5.13 -2.50 -16.74
N GLY A 210 5.05 -2.14 -15.46
CA GLY A 210 6.21 -1.76 -14.66
C GLY A 210 7.24 -2.89 -14.55
N VAL A 211 6.81 -4.12 -14.30
CA VAL A 211 7.70 -5.29 -14.26
C VAL A 211 8.36 -5.52 -15.62
N GLN A 212 7.58 -5.48 -16.70
CA GLN A 212 8.11 -5.62 -18.06
C GLN A 212 9.14 -4.54 -18.37
N ALA A 213 8.88 -3.28 -18.02
CA ALA A 213 9.79 -2.17 -18.28
C ALA A 213 11.11 -2.27 -17.49
N ILE A 214 11.07 -2.79 -16.25
CA ILE A 214 12.25 -2.82 -15.36
C ILE A 214 13.10 -4.07 -15.57
N VAL A 215 12.47 -5.25 -15.71
CA VAL A 215 13.18 -6.53 -15.74
C VAL A 215 13.02 -7.29 -17.05
N GLY A 216 12.17 -6.83 -17.96
CA GLY A 216 12.00 -7.44 -19.29
C GLY A 216 11.34 -8.82 -19.26
N VAL A 217 10.64 -9.18 -18.18
CA VAL A 217 9.97 -10.48 -18.05
C VAL A 217 8.47 -10.32 -18.10
N GLU A 218 7.80 -11.28 -18.71
CA GLU A 218 6.36 -11.43 -18.63
C GLU A 218 5.99 -12.07 -17.28
N ALA A 219 5.17 -11.37 -16.51
CA ALA A 219 4.71 -11.81 -15.21
C ALA A 219 3.20 -12.09 -15.21
N ALA A 220 2.75 -12.95 -14.29
CA ALA A 220 1.36 -13.12 -13.96
C ALA A 220 0.96 -12.20 -12.79
N PHE A 221 -0.33 -11.87 -12.70
CA PHE A 221 -0.90 -11.09 -11.62
C PHE A 221 -2.09 -11.84 -10.99
N VAL A 222 -2.11 -11.95 -9.68
CA VAL A 222 -3.17 -12.61 -8.93
C VAL A 222 -3.68 -11.68 -7.82
N HIS A 223 -4.99 -11.50 -7.77
CA HIS A 223 -5.67 -10.94 -6.60
C HIS A 223 -6.05 -12.07 -5.63
N VAL A 224 -5.86 -11.83 -4.34
CA VAL A 224 -6.23 -12.73 -3.25
C VAL A 224 -7.09 -12.00 -2.24
#